data_36f426bc348b830f4523cef3b74c1900
#
_entry.id   36f426bc348b830f4523cef3b74c1900
#
_cell.length_a   1.000
_cell.length_b   1.000
_cell.length_c   1.000
_cell.angle_alpha   90.00
_cell.angle_beta   90.00
_cell.angle_gamma   90.00
#
_symmetry.space_group_name_H-M   'P 1'
#
loop_
_entity.id
_entity.type
_entity.pdbx_description
1 polymer ?
#
loop_
_entity_poly.entity_id
_entity_poly.type
_entity_poly.pdbx_seq_one_letter_code
_entity_poly.pdbx_strand_id
1 'polypeptide(L)'
;MPIIKKTDLHKVTISNIKIAFSERNHSFQSNLANESICNSLASFYETLYVWSRGPETSEQHIKKIKNRYLFDFNRQQPQLLFSFHNRSIDFLLSWIITKKPCFTMYTKFKNRFINDYVVKFRSFNHSSPVEANLSGVKQMLIHLKENGTVNIAADQVQ
;
A
#
# COMPACT_ATOMS: atom_id res chain seq x y z
N MET A 1 16.50 -19.68 8.91
CA MET A 1 16.73 -18.22 9.00
C MET A 1 17.24 -17.81 10.40
N PRO A 2 18.46 -18.15 10.79
CA PRO A 2 18.93 -17.86 12.16
C PRO A 2 19.26 -16.37 12.41
N ILE A 3 19.64 -15.62 11.40
CA ILE A 3 20.05 -14.21 11.53
C ILE A 3 18.84 -13.30 11.81
N ILE A 4 17.71 -13.56 11.17
CA ILE A 4 16.49 -12.73 11.33
C ILE A 4 15.89 -12.86 12.72
N LYS A 5 16.02 -14.03 13.37
CA LYS A 5 15.50 -14.28 14.73
C LYS A 5 16.13 -13.39 15.82
N LYS A 6 17.24 -12.74 15.53
CA LYS A 6 17.95 -11.83 16.46
C LYS A 6 17.61 -10.36 16.24
N THR A 7 16.82 -10.02 15.21
CA THR A 7 16.48 -8.64 14.88
C THR A 7 15.31 -8.13 15.72
N ASP A 8 15.24 -6.81 15.91
CA ASP A 8 14.10 -6.18 16.58
C ASP A 8 12.79 -6.38 15.81
N LEU A 9 12.85 -6.46 14.48
CA LEU A 9 11.70 -6.82 13.65
C LEU A 9 11.09 -8.16 14.09
N HIS A 10 11.92 -9.19 14.32
CA HIS A 10 11.41 -10.49 14.77
C HIS A 10 10.83 -10.42 16.19
N LYS A 11 11.48 -9.71 17.10
CA LYS A 11 11.02 -9.57 18.49
C LYS A 11 9.66 -8.88 18.55
N VAL A 12 9.51 -7.78 17.84
CA VAL A 12 8.24 -7.03 17.77
C VAL A 12 7.15 -7.87 17.11
N THR A 13 7.45 -8.52 15.99
CA THR A 13 6.48 -9.37 15.28
C THR A 13 5.98 -10.50 16.15
N ILE A 14 6.88 -11.24 16.84
CA ILE A 14 6.45 -12.36 17.69
C ILE A 14 5.68 -11.88 18.92
N SER A 15 6.03 -10.71 19.48
CA SER A 15 5.27 -10.11 20.59
C SER A 15 3.85 -9.75 20.18
N ASN A 16 3.68 -9.10 19.05
CA ASN A 16 2.36 -8.73 18.54
C ASN A 16 1.50 -9.98 18.23
N ILE A 17 2.10 -11.01 17.65
CA ILE A 17 1.40 -12.27 17.37
C ILE A 17 1.00 -12.99 18.67
N LYS A 18 1.84 -12.98 19.68
CA LYS A 18 1.49 -13.55 21.00
C LYS A 18 0.32 -12.85 21.65
N ILE A 19 0.22 -11.53 21.49
CA ILE A 19 -0.91 -10.75 22.02
C ILE A 19 -2.18 -11.05 21.21
N ALA A 20 -2.10 -11.00 19.87
CA ALA A 20 -3.26 -11.17 19.01
C ALA A 20 -3.79 -12.61 18.96
N PHE A 21 -2.96 -13.59 19.21
CA PHE A 21 -3.27 -15.03 19.15
C PHE A 21 -2.82 -15.75 20.43
N SER A 22 -3.16 -15.15 21.58
CA SER A 22 -2.74 -15.66 22.91
C SER A 22 -3.23 -17.07 23.18
N GLU A 23 -4.39 -17.47 22.62
CA GLU A 23 -4.99 -18.80 22.74
C GLU A 23 -4.32 -19.87 21.87
N ARG A 24 -3.44 -19.48 20.93
CA ARG A 24 -2.75 -20.41 20.05
C ARG A 24 -1.44 -20.90 20.65
N ASN A 25 -1.07 -22.13 20.29
CA ASN A 25 0.17 -22.69 20.79
C ASN A 25 1.42 -22.00 20.20
N HIS A 26 2.55 -22.18 20.85
CA HIS A 26 3.82 -21.55 20.49
C HIS A 26 4.27 -21.88 19.05
N SER A 27 4.01 -23.11 18.57
CA SER A 27 4.36 -23.51 17.22
C SER A 27 3.62 -22.69 16.17
N PHE A 28 2.29 -22.52 16.34
CA PHE A 28 1.49 -21.65 15.47
C PHE A 28 2.00 -20.21 15.48
N GLN A 29 2.21 -19.64 16.68
CA GLN A 29 2.69 -18.26 16.83
C GLN A 29 4.05 -18.05 16.14
N SER A 30 4.98 -18.99 16.33
CA SER A 30 6.30 -18.92 15.71
C SER A 30 6.26 -19.06 14.19
N ASN A 31 5.45 -19.96 13.66
CA ASN A 31 5.28 -20.13 12.21
C ASN A 31 4.64 -18.88 11.59
N LEU A 32 3.61 -18.33 12.20
CA LEU A 32 2.96 -17.09 11.73
C LEU A 32 3.92 -15.90 11.76
N ALA A 33 4.78 -15.79 12.79
CA ALA A 33 5.79 -14.75 12.86
C ALA A 33 6.81 -14.86 11.72
N ASN A 34 7.28 -16.07 11.43
CA ASN A 34 8.21 -16.30 10.32
C ASN A 34 7.55 -15.98 8.97
N GLU A 35 6.32 -16.39 8.77
CA GLU A 35 5.55 -16.08 7.55
C GLU A 35 5.33 -14.58 7.39
N SER A 36 4.94 -13.86 8.45
CA SER A 36 4.77 -12.41 8.45
C SER A 36 6.06 -11.68 8.05
N ILE A 37 7.20 -12.09 8.59
CA ILE A 37 8.50 -11.51 8.24
C ILE A 37 8.87 -11.78 6.78
N CYS A 38 8.67 -13.01 6.31
CA CYS A 38 8.92 -13.37 4.90
C CYS A 38 8.04 -12.51 3.97
N ASN A 39 6.77 -12.34 4.31
CA ASN A 39 5.85 -11.52 3.54
C ASN A 39 6.23 -10.02 3.56
N SER A 40 6.72 -9.50 4.69
CA SER A 40 7.22 -8.12 4.78
C SER A 40 8.45 -7.88 3.90
N LEU A 41 9.40 -8.82 3.90
CA LEU A 41 10.58 -8.74 3.03
C LEU A 41 10.21 -8.85 1.55
N ALA A 42 9.26 -9.74 1.21
CA ALA A 42 8.77 -9.86 -0.15
C ALA A 42 8.02 -8.60 -0.60
N SER A 43 7.21 -7.99 0.27
CA SER A 43 6.54 -6.70 0.00
C SER A 43 7.55 -5.60 -0.29
N PHE A 44 8.61 -5.50 0.50
CA PHE A 44 9.68 -4.53 0.27
C PHE A 44 10.35 -4.72 -1.10
N TYR A 45 10.65 -5.97 -1.46
CA TYR A 45 11.21 -6.28 -2.79
C TYR A 45 10.23 -5.92 -3.91
N GLU A 46 8.95 -6.28 -3.76
CA GLU A 46 7.89 -5.96 -4.73
C GLU A 46 7.74 -4.45 -4.93
N THR A 47 7.77 -3.69 -3.84
CA THR A 47 7.74 -2.22 -3.86
C THR A 47 8.91 -1.65 -4.69
N LEU A 48 10.14 -2.06 -4.39
CA LEU A 48 11.32 -1.61 -5.14
C LEU A 48 11.25 -2.03 -6.61
N TYR A 49 10.75 -3.23 -6.89
CA TYR A 49 10.58 -3.72 -8.25
C TYR A 49 9.62 -2.84 -9.06
N VAL A 50 8.43 -2.58 -8.52
CA VAL A 50 7.42 -1.73 -9.18
C VAL A 50 7.94 -0.31 -9.35
N TRP A 51 8.56 0.25 -8.33
CA TRP A 51 9.10 1.62 -8.40
C TRP A 51 10.23 1.76 -9.42
N SER A 52 11.08 0.74 -9.58
CA SER A 52 12.18 0.78 -10.55
C SER A 52 11.73 0.61 -12.00
N ARG A 53 10.60 -0.06 -12.23
CA ARG A 53 10.10 -0.39 -13.56
C ARG A 53 8.97 0.52 -14.06
N GLY A 54 8.34 1.25 -13.16
CA GLY A 54 7.20 2.13 -13.42
C GLY A 54 5.85 1.44 -13.24
N PRO A 55 4.77 2.25 -13.13
CA PRO A 55 3.43 1.76 -12.79
C PRO A 55 2.86 0.74 -13.79
N GLU A 56 3.19 0.86 -15.07
CA GLU A 56 2.68 -0.01 -16.15
C GLU A 56 3.11 -1.47 -15.98
N THR A 57 4.23 -1.71 -15.28
CA THR A 57 4.72 -3.06 -14.97
C THR A 57 3.69 -3.85 -14.16
N SER A 58 2.86 -3.20 -13.36
CA SER A 58 1.86 -3.87 -12.54
C SER A 58 0.84 -4.64 -13.38
N GLU A 59 0.46 -4.14 -14.56
CA GLU A 59 -0.51 -4.79 -15.44
C GLU A 59 -0.01 -6.14 -15.94
N GLN A 60 1.27 -6.24 -16.25
CA GLN A 60 1.88 -7.47 -16.77
C GLN A 60 1.91 -8.59 -15.74
N HIS A 61 1.86 -8.25 -14.44
CA HIS A 61 1.96 -9.20 -13.33
C HIS A 61 0.60 -9.57 -12.71
N ILE A 62 -0.45 -8.78 -12.98
CA ILE A 62 -1.79 -9.06 -12.49
C ILE A 62 -2.46 -10.11 -13.38
N LYS A 63 -2.48 -11.35 -12.90
CA LYS A 63 -3.07 -12.48 -13.67
C LYS A 63 -4.59 -12.53 -13.60
N LYS A 64 -5.19 -12.09 -12.49
CA LYS A 64 -6.64 -12.16 -12.26
C LYS A 64 -7.11 -11.09 -11.29
N ILE A 65 -8.18 -10.42 -11.65
CA ILE A 65 -8.88 -9.47 -10.78
C ILE A 65 -10.26 -10.07 -10.47
N LYS A 66 -10.51 -10.36 -9.19
CA LYS A 66 -11.84 -10.75 -8.73
C LYS A 66 -12.70 -9.49 -8.57
N ASN A 67 -14.00 -9.63 -8.84
CA ASN A 67 -14.98 -8.55 -8.68
C ASN A 67 -14.59 -7.26 -9.45
N ARG A 68 -14.01 -7.41 -10.63
CA ARG A 68 -13.56 -6.28 -11.48
C ARG A 68 -14.64 -5.23 -11.70
N TYR A 69 -15.92 -5.64 -11.70
CA TYR A 69 -17.07 -4.75 -11.87
C TYR A 69 -17.18 -3.69 -10.76
N LEU A 70 -16.56 -3.89 -9.59
CA LEU A 70 -16.50 -2.89 -8.53
C LEU A 70 -15.55 -1.73 -8.87
N PHE A 71 -14.60 -1.95 -9.80
CA PHE A 71 -13.65 -0.97 -10.29
C PHE A 71 -14.09 -0.46 -11.66
N ASP A 72 -15.19 0.28 -11.70
CA ASP A 72 -15.62 0.91 -12.94
C ASP A 72 -14.91 2.25 -13.14
N PHE A 73 -13.76 2.18 -13.78
CA PHE A 73 -12.94 3.36 -14.07
C PHE A 73 -13.54 4.28 -15.15
N ASN A 74 -14.56 3.84 -15.86
CA ASN A 74 -15.26 4.65 -16.87
C ASN A 74 -16.36 5.53 -16.25
N ARG A 75 -16.72 5.28 -15.00
CA ARG A 75 -17.72 6.13 -14.32
C ARG A 75 -17.19 7.56 -14.17
N GLN A 76 -17.98 8.50 -14.66
CA GLN A 76 -17.80 9.94 -14.39
C GLN A 76 -18.48 10.31 -13.05
N GLN A 77 -18.17 9.55 -12.01
CA GLN A 77 -18.67 9.75 -10.65
C GLN A 77 -17.50 9.69 -9.67
N PRO A 78 -17.58 10.39 -8.54
CA PRO A 78 -16.54 10.34 -7.53
C PRO A 78 -16.38 8.91 -7.01
N GLN A 79 -15.15 8.48 -6.82
CA GLN A 79 -14.83 7.15 -6.30
C GLN A 79 -13.90 7.27 -5.10
N LEU A 80 -14.32 6.70 -3.99
CA LEU A 80 -13.48 6.56 -2.79
C LEU A 80 -13.13 5.08 -2.61
N LEU A 81 -11.85 4.78 -2.76
CA LEU A 81 -11.28 3.45 -2.61
C LEU A 81 -10.66 3.32 -1.22
N PHE A 82 -11.04 2.30 -0.50
CA PHE A 82 -10.39 1.92 0.75
C PHE A 82 -9.49 0.72 0.49
N SER A 83 -8.23 0.85 0.86
CA SER A 83 -7.24 -0.23 0.80
C SER A 83 -6.66 -0.51 2.17
N PHE A 84 -5.96 -1.62 2.30
CA PHE A 84 -5.23 -2.03 3.49
C PHE A 84 -3.75 -2.16 3.15
N HIS A 85 -2.87 -1.94 4.13
CA HIS A 85 -1.44 -2.19 3.97
C HIS A 85 -1.15 -3.70 3.94
N ASN A 86 -1.54 -4.34 2.85
CA ASN A 86 -1.20 -5.74 2.60
C ASN A 86 0.12 -5.85 1.82
N ARG A 87 0.55 -7.08 1.57
CA ARG A 87 1.83 -7.39 0.94
C ARG A 87 2.08 -6.61 -0.37
N SER A 88 1.11 -6.51 -1.24
CA SER A 88 1.32 -5.98 -2.60
C SER A 88 0.62 -4.63 -2.83
N ILE A 89 0.60 -3.76 -1.82
CA ILE A 89 -0.11 -2.47 -1.90
C ILE A 89 0.42 -1.58 -3.05
N ASP A 90 1.72 -1.55 -3.31
CA ASP A 90 2.28 -0.74 -4.39
C ASP A 90 1.93 -1.28 -5.78
N PHE A 91 1.73 -2.60 -5.94
CA PHE A 91 1.15 -3.16 -7.17
C PHE A 91 -0.29 -2.69 -7.37
N LEU A 92 -1.11 -2.71 -6.31
CA LEU A 92 -2.49 -2.23 -6.38
C LEU A 92 -2.55 -0.74 -6.75
N LEU A 93 -1.77 0.10 -6.06
CA LEU A 93 -1.71 1.54 -6.33
C LEU A 93 -1.23 1.82 -7.74
N SER A 94 -0.18 1.15 -8.20
CA SER A 94 0.33 1.26 -9.56
C SER A 94 -0.75 0.91 -10.59
N TRP A 95 -1.45 -0.20 -10.39
CA TRP A 95 -2.53 -0.60 -11.28
C TRP A 95 -3.67 0.43 -11.31
N ILE A 96 -4.07 0.97 -10.17
CA ILE A 96 -5.12 2.01 -10.11
C ILE A 96 -4.71 3.23 -10.93
N ILE A 97 -3.51 3.76 -10.71
CA ILE A 97 -3.05 4.99 -11.40
C ILE A 97 -2.82 4.80 -12.90
N THR A 98 -2.60 3.57 -13.38
CA THR A 98 -2.57 3.31 -14.84
C THR A 98 -3.96 3.38 -15.47
N LYS A 99 -5.02 3.14 -14.70
CA LYS A 99 -6.40 3.10 -15.22
C LYS A 99 -7.12 4.45 -15.14
N LYS A 100 -6.90 5.20 -14.07
CA LYS A 100 -7.56 6.48 -13.82
C LYS A 100 -6.68 7.36 -12.92
N PRO A 101 -6.67 8.68 -13.14
CA PRO A 101 -6.07 9.60 -12.18
C PRO A 101 -6.61 9.37 -10.77
N CYS A 102 -5.72 9.15 -9.81
CA CYS A 102 -6.08 8.82 -8.44
C CYS A 102 -5.24 9.62 -7.45
N PHE A 103 -5.90 10.29 -6.51
CA PHE A 103 -5.22 10.94 -5.40
C PHE A 103 -5.06 9.94 -4.26
N THR A 104 -3.83 9.73 -3.82
CA THR A 104 -3.51 8.74 -2.79
C THR A 104 -2.91 9.42 -1.58
N MET A 105 -3.50 9.20 -0.41
CA MET A 105 -2.96 9.73 0.85
C MET A 105 -1.67 9.00 1.22
N TYR A 106 -0.66 9.73 1.67
CA TYR A 106 0.59 9.15 2.14
C TYR A 106 1.19 9.97 3.28
N THR A 107 2.00 9.32 4.11
CA THR A 107 2.83 9.98 5.11
C THR A 107 4.19 10.31 4.51
N LYS A 108 4.61 11.56 4.65
CA LYS A 108 5.89 12.04 4.10
C LYS A 108 7.07 11.29 4.68
N PHE A 109 7.94 10.81 3.81
CA PHE A 109 9.17 10.14 4.23
C PHE A 109 10.19 11.15 4.79
N LYS A 110 10.86 10.79 5.89
CA LYS A 110 11.92 11.61 6.49
C LYS A 110 13.10 11.82 5.54
N ASN A 111 13.45 10.79 4.77
CA ASN A 111 14.49 10.89 3.75
C ASN A 111 13.92 11.57 2.50
N ARG A 112 14.49 12.73 2.15
CA ARG A 112 14.04 13.56 1.02
C ARG A 112 14.13 12.81 -0.32
N PHE A 113 15.22 12.10 -0.57
CA PHE A 113 15.38 11.37 -1.84
C PHE A 113 14.31 10.30 -2.02
N ILE A 114 14.02 9.53 -0.97
CA ILE A 114 12.94 8.53 -0.99
C ILE A 114 11.61 9.22 -1.20
N ASN A 115 11.36 10.32 -0.49
CA ASN A 115 10.11 11.08 -0.61
C ASN A 115 9.90 11.57 -2.05
N ASP A 116 10.89 12.25 -2.63
CA ASP A 116 10.80 12.80 -3.98
C ASP A 116 10.61 11.69 -5.03
N TYR A 117 11.25 10.55 -4.82
CA TYR A 117 11.07 9.39 -5.69
C TYR A 117 9.65 8.81 -5.62
N VAL A 118 9.10 8.64 -4.41
CA VAL A 118 7.72 8.15 -4.20
C VAL A 118 6.70 9.12 -4.79
N VAL A 119 6.89 10.42 -4.56
CA VAL A 119 6.03 11.46 -5.14
C VAL A 119 6.05 11.37 -6.66
N LYS A 120 7.23 11.34 -7.27
CA LYS A 120 7.38 11.21 -8.73
C LYS A 120 6.69 9.96 -9.27
N PHE A 121 6.90 8.80 -8.63
CA PHE A 121 6.32 7.53 -9.06
C PHE A 121 4.78 7.55 -8.97
N ARG A 122 4.22 8.08 -7.89
CA ARG A 122 2.77 8.14 -7.66
C ARG A 122 2.06 9.28 -8.40
N SER A 123 2.82 10.18 -9.04
CA SER A 123 2.28 11.26 -9.88
C SER A 123 2.06 10.86 -11.34
N PHE A 124 2.12 9.56 -11.64
CA PHE A 124 1.85 9.04 -12.98
C PHE A 124 0.39 9.28 -13.40
N ASN A 125 0.15 9.54 -14.69
CA ASN A 125 -1.18 9.68 -15.29
C ASN A 125 -2.08 10.69 -14.55
N HIS A 126 -1.57 11.89 -14.27
CA HIS A 126 -2.28 12.95 -13.52
C HIS A 126 -2.74 12.54 -12.11
N SER A 127 -2.24 11.43 -11.59
CA SER A 127 -2.42 11.06 -10.18
C SER A 127 -1.59 11.94 -9.27
N SER A 128 -2.00 12.07 -8.00
CA SER A 128 -1.25 12.87 -7.04
C SER A 128 -1.18 12.18 -5.67
N PRO A 129 0.03 11.94 -5.15
CA PRO A 129 0.18 11.65 -3.74
C PRO A 129 -0.09 12.91 -2.92
N VAL A 130 -0.98 12.84 -1.95
CA VAL A 130 -1.30 13.94 -1.06
C VAL A 130 -0.91 13.62 0.38
N GLU A 131 -0.31 14.58 1.08
CA GLU A 131 0.14 14.35 2.46
C GLU A 131 -1.03 14.09 3.40
N ALA A 132 -0.83 13.21 4.38
CA ALA A 132 -1.80 12.89 5.43
C ALA A 132 -1.91 14.05 6.45
N ASN A 133 -2.48 15.17 6.01
CA ASN A 133 -2.75 16.35 6.80
C ASN A 133 -4.02 17.06 6.30
N LEU A 134 -4.46 18.11 6.98
CA LEU A 134 -5.69 18.85 6.63
C LEU A 134 -5.68 19.40 5.20
N SER A 135 -4.53 19.85 4.70
CA SER A 135 -4.40 20.31 3.32
C SER A 135 -4.61 19.18 2.31
N GLY A 136 -4.03 18.00 2.58
CA GLY A 136 -4.22 16.81 1.75
C GLY A 136 -5.67 16.33 1.74
N VAL A 137 -6.33 16.31 2.90
CA VAL A 137 -7.76 15.99 2.98
C VAL A 137 -8.59 16.97 2.13
N LYS A 138 -8.31 18.27 2.22
CA LYS A 138 -8.99 19.29 1.40
C LYS A 138 -8.79 19.05 -0.09
N GLN A 139 -7.57 18.72 -0.53
CA GLN A 139 -7.27 18.40 -1.93
C GLN A 139 -8.06 17.17 -2.41
N MET A 140 -8.11 16.10 -1.60
CA MET A 140 -8.88 14.91 -1.90
C MET A 140 -10.39 15.20 -2.03
N LEU A 141 -10.94 16.01 -1.14
CA LEU A 141 -12.36 16.40 -1.20
C LEU A 141 -12.68 17.23 -2.46
N ILE A 142 -11.78 18.12 -2.86
CA ILE A 142 -11.93 18.90 -4.11
C ILE A 142 -11.91 17.93 -5.29
N HIS A 143 -10.93 17.01 -5.35
CA HIS A 143 -10.82 16.05 -6.43
C HIS A 143 -12.04 15.13 -6.53
N LEU A 144 -12.61 14.69 -5.40
CA LEU A 144 -13.88 13.94 -5.38
C LEU A 144 -15.04 14.75 -5.93
N LYS A 145 -15.16 16.05 -5.60
CA LYS A 145 -16.21 16.93 -6.14
C LYS A 145 -16.11 17.10 -7.66
N GLU A 146 -14.93 16.94 -8.22
CA GLU A 146 -14.65 16.96 -9.66
C GLU A 146 -14.79 15.57 -10.31
N ASN A 147 -15.50 14.65 -9.66
CA ASN A 147 -15.68 13.25 -10.09
C ASN A 147 -14.37 12.45 -10.14
N GLY A 148 -13.37 12.84 -9.35
CA GLY A 148 -12.08 12.16 -9.25
C GLY A 148 -12.14 10.87 -8.44
N THR A 149 -11.04 10.15 -8.47
CA THR A 149 -10.82 8.95 -7.67
C THR A 149 -9.82 9.23 -6.56
N VAL A 150 -10.14 8.77 -5.36
CA VAL A 150 -9.28 8.89 -4.18
C VAL A 150 -9.06 7.51 -3.58
N ASN A 151 -7.83 7.22 -3.16
CA ASN A 151 -7.51 6.00 -2.42
C ASN A 151 -6.92 6.34 -1.05
N ILE A 152 -7.42 5.65 -0.03
CA ILE A 152 -6.96 5.76 1.37
C ILE A 152 -6.65 4.36 1.89
N ALA A 153 -5.43 4.15 2.37
CA ALA A 153 -5.10 2.97 3.18
C ALA A 153 -5.53 3.26 4.63
N ALA A 154 -6.66 2.66 5.05
CA ALA A 154 -7.41 3.08 6.23
C ALA A 154 -7.23 2.14 7.44
N ASP A 155 -6.23 1.29 7.44
CA ASP A 155 -5.97 0.29 8.48
C ASP A 155 -4.90 0.70 9.50
N GLN A 156 -4.30 1.90 9.35
CA GLN A 156 -3.36 2.43 10.33
C GLN A 156 -3.93 3.67 11.03
N VAL A 157 -3.89 3.64 12.36
CA VAL A 157 -4.15 4.82 13.19
C VAL A 157 -2.86 5.61 13.28
N GLN A 158 -2.92 6.91 13.00
CA GLN A 158 -1.81 7.83 13.16
C GLN A 158 -1.93 8.63 14.45
#